data_5a408318688ca70f598a91ceb9d429b6
#
_entry.id   5a408318688ca70f598a91ceb9d429b6
#
_cell.length_a   1.000
_cell.length_b   1.000
_cell.length_c   1.000
_cell.angle_alpha   90.00
_cell.angle_beta   90.00
_cell.angle_gamma   90.00
#
_symmetry.space_group_name_H-M   'P 1'
#
loop_
_entity.id
_entity.type
_entity.pdbx_description
1 polymer ?
#
loop_
_entity_poly.entity_id
_entity_poly.type
_entity_poly.pdbx_seq_one_letter_code
_entity_poly.pdbx_strand_id
1 'polypeptide(L)'
;MLDGLDEVRLEERAACVEAINHFGEEFGLSGLVVCSRLEEYTRLPVRLKLNGAIRLQPLTLEQVYDYLESAGSRLEALRAALEEDEGLQTLAQTPLTLGIMSLAYQDMPAESLTGESYNSIEARRTHLFETYLGRMFKRKGQGDKPCSDEQTEAWLSWLAQGMKKHNQSVFLIEQLQPSWLSSRGWTRTYVLGSRLI
;
A
#
# COMPACT_ATOMS: atom_id res chain seq x y z
N MET A 1 -19.41 10.10 1.82
CA MET A 1 -18.59 8.87 1.83
C MET A 1 -17.57 8.97 2.95
N LEU A 2 -17.47 7.95 3.78
CA LEU A 2 -16.45 7.79 4.82
C LEU A 2 -15.50 6.70 4.35
N ASP A 3 -14.23 7.04 4.17
CA ASP A 3 -13.18 6.10 3.75
C ASP A 3 -12.23 5.85 4.91
N GLY A 4 -11.63 4.64 4.95
CA GLY A 4 -10.60 4.32 5.92
C GLY A 4 -11.09 4.01 7.35
N LEU A 5 -12.20 3.34 7.53
CA LEU A 5 -12.62 2.86 8.86
C LEU A 5 -11.54 1.99 9.53
N ASP A 6 -10.75 1.25 8.75
CA ASP A 6 -9.62 0.46 9.21
C ASP A 6 -8.40 1.31 9.64
N GLU A 7 -8.37 2.59 9.32
CA GLU A 7 -7.31 3.54 9.74
C GLU A 7 -7.57 4.14 11.12
N VAL A 8 -8.80 4.05 11.62
CA VAL A 8 -9.13 4.42 12.99
C VAL A 8 -8.39 3.51 13.96
N ARG A 9 -7.90 4.04 15.09
CA ARG A 9 -7.22 3.24 16.13
C ARG A 9 -8.10 2.07 16.56
N LEU A 10 -7.49 0.90 16.73
CA LEU A 10 -8.22 -0.36 16.95
C LEU A 10 -9.20 -0.28 18.12
N GLU A 11 -8.78 0.35 19.22
CA GLU A 11 -9.59 0.56 20.42
C GLU A 11 -10.81 1.48 20.21
N GLU A 12 -10.78 2.36 19.20
CA GLU A 12 -11.83 3.34 18.91
C GLU A 12 -12.74 2.92 17.75
N ARG A 13 -12.37 1.89 16.97
CA ARG A 13 -13.14 1.48 15.79
C ARG A 13 -14.56 1.04 16.11
N ALA A 14 -14.76 0.31 17.21
CA ALA A 14 -16.10 -0.12 17.63
C ALA A 14 -16.98 1.09 17.94
N ALA A 15 -16.49 2.04 18.70
CA ALA A 15 -17.21 3.28 19.01
C ALA A 15 -17.49 4.11 17.75
N CYS A 16 -16.55 4.13 16.80
CA CYS A 16 -16.76 4.78 15.51
C CYS A 16 -17.91 4.13 14.72
N VAL A 17 -17.97 2.80 14.66
CA VAL A 17 -19.08 2.07 14.02
C VAL A 17 -20.43 2.38 14.70
N GLU A 18 -20.46 2.43 16.03
CA GLU A 18 -21.68 2.79 16.78
C GLU A 18 -22.12 4.23 16.47
N ALA A 19 -21.19 5.18 16.41
CA ALA A 19 -21.49 6.55 16.05
C ALA A 19 -22.03 6.68 14.61
N ILE A 20 -21.44 5.92 13.65
CA ILE A 20 -21.94 5.86 12.28
C ILE A 20 -23.35 5.27 12.22
N ASN A 21 -23.63 4.21 12.98
CA ASN A 21 -24.96 3.61 13.05
C ASN A 21 -26.00 4.60 13.62
N HIS A 22 -25.64 5.30 14.70
CA HIS A 22 -26.51 6.31 15.31
C HIS A 22 -26.77 7.46 14.32
N PHE A 23 -25.75 7.95 13.63
CA PHE A 23 -25.92 8.94 12.56
C PHE A 23 -26.87 8.44 11.48
N GLY A 24 -26.77 7.19 11.05
CA GLY A 24 -27.66 6.58 10.06
C GLY A 24 -29.11 6.48 10.55
N GLU A 25 -29.31 6.19 11.84
CA GLU A 25 -30.66 6.16 12.46
C GLU A 25 -31.28 7.57 12.56
N GLU A 26 -30.49 8.57 12.87
CA GLU A 26 -30.95 9.96 13.01
C GLU A 26 -31.18 10.65 11.63
N PHE A 27 -30.30 10.39 10.66
CA PHE A 27 -30.28 11.03 9.35
C PHE A 27 -30.49 10.04 8.20
N GLY A 28 -31.36 9.06 8.37
CA GLY A 28 -31.53 7.88 7.51
C GLY A 28 -31.90 8.14 6.03
N LEU A 29 -32.19 9.37 5.64
CA LEU A 29 -32.41 9.77 4.24
C LEU A 29 -31.09 10.13 3.53
N SER A 30 -29.97 10.24 4.24
CA SER A 30 -28.69 10.58 3.67
C SER A 30 -28.00 9.32 3.12
N GLY A 31 -27.60 9.35 1.84
CA GLY A 31 -26.79 8.28 1.25
C GLY A 31 -25.45 8.18 1.98
N LEU A 32 -25.24 7.09 2.72
CA LEU A 32 -24.02 6.83 3.46
C LEU A 32 -23.24 5.65 2.85
N VAL A 33 -21.98 5.86 2.54
CA VAL A 33 -21.03 4.83 2.09
C VAL A 33 -19.85 4.83 3.04
N VAL A 34 -19.49 3.66 3.53
CA VAL A 34 -18.32 3.45 4.41
C VAL A 34 -17.40 2.42 3.78
N CYS A 35 -16.12 2.77 3.63
CA CYS A 35 -15.10 1.88 3.10
C CYS A 35 -14.17 1.38 4.21
N SER A 36 -13.78 0.12 4.11
CA SER A 36 -12.83 -0.51 5.04
C SER A 36 -12.19 -1.73 4.39
N ARG A 37 -11.00 -2.10 4.84
CA ARG A 37 -10.41 -3.40 4.51
C ARG A 37 -11.25 -4.51 5.15
N LEU A 38 -11.59 -5.53 4.33
CA LEU A 38 -12.49 -6.60 4.75
C LEU A 38 -12.00 -7.32 6.02
N GLU A 39 -10.71 -7.68 6.08
CA GLU A 39 -10.14 -8.39 7.22
C GLU A 39 -10.25 -7.59 8.52
N GLU A 40 -9.97 -6.30 8.47
CA GLU A 40 -10.04 -5.40 9.61
C GLU A 40 -11.50 -5.21 10.07
N TYR A 41 -12.42 -5.05 9.13
CA TYR A 41 -13.83 -4.92 9.42
C TYR A 41 -14.43 -6.21 10.04
N THR A 42 -14.05 -7.38 9.51
CA THR A 42 -14.59 -8.66 10.00
C THR A 42 -14.14 -9.01 11.41
N ARG A 43 -13.04 -8.43 11.89
CA ARG A 43 -12.56 -8.59 13.28
C ARG A 43 -13.32 -7.75 14.30
N LEU A 44 -14.10 -6.76 13.85
CA LEU A 44 -14.82 -5.89 14.77
C LEU A 44 -15.97 -6.63 15.45
N PRO A 45 -16.23 -6.36 16.73
CA PRO A 45 -17.35 -6.96 17.48
C PRO A 45 -18.71 -6.39 17.07
N VAL A 46 -18.73 -5.20 16.46
CA VAL A 46 -19.93 -4.48 16.00
C VAL A 46 -19.97 -4.38 14.49
N ARG A 47 -21.17 -4.23 13.92
CA ARG A 47 -21.37 -4.15 12.47
C ARG A 47 -22.08 -2.86 12.09
N LEU A 48 -21.77 -2.35 10.91
CA LEU A 48 -22.50 -1.25 10.29
C LEU A 48 -23.92 -1.71 9.93
N LYS A 49 -24.91 -0.88 10.25
CA LYS A 49 -26.33 -1.08 9.93
C LYS A 49 -26.66 -0.33 8.63
N LEU A 50 -26.02 -0.74 7.52
CA LEU A 50 -26.27 -0.17 6.21
C LEU A 50 -27.14 -1.09 5.38
N ASN A 51 -27.82 -0.52 4.34
CA ASN A 51 -28.77 -1.24 3.48
C ASN A 51 -28.14 -2.34 2.61
N GLY A 52 -26.82 -2.32 2.41
CA GLY A 52 -26.10 -3.31 1.62
C GLY A 52 -24.60 -3.20 1.81
N ALA A 53 -23.90 -4.19 1.30
CA ALA A 53 -22.43 -4.22 1.28
C ALA A 53 -21.93 -4.72 -0.08
N ILE A 54 -20.84 -4.12 -0.54
CA ILE A 54 -20.13 -4.53 -1.75
C ILE A 54 -18.73 -4.99 -1.33
N ARG A 55 -18.32 -6.15 -1.81
CA ARG A 55 -16.94 -6.62 -1.66
C ARG A 55 -16.24 -6.56 -3.00
N LEU A 56 -15.16 -5.79 -3.07
CA LEU A 56 -14.28 -5.78 -4.23
C LEU A 56 -13.53 -7.13 -4.30
N GLN A 57 -13.59 -7.77 -5.44
CA GLN A 57 -12.88 -9.02 -5.72
C GLN A 57 -11.51 -8.70 -6.32
N PRO A 58 -10.52 -9.61 -6.22
CA PRO A 58 -9.31 -9.55 -7.02
C PRO A 58 -9.64 -9.42 -8.52
N LEU A 59 -8.74 -8.84 -9.29
CA LEU A 59 -8.87 -8.77 -10.73
C LEU A 59 -8.92 -10.20 -11.32
N THR A 60 -9.77 -10.42 -12.32
CA THR A 60 -9.70 -11.63 -13.13
C THR A 60 -8.51 -11.56 -14.07
N LEU A 61 -7.99 -12.70 -14.51
CA LEU A 61 -6.91 -12.71 -15.51
C LEU A 61 -7.34 -12.03 -16.82
N GLU A 62 -8.60 -12.17 -17.22
CA GLU A 62 -9.16 -11.45 -18.37
C GLU A 62 -8.99 -9.95 -18.22
N GLN A 63 -9.38 -9.37 -17.07
CA GLN A 63 -9.22 -7.95 -16.79
C GLN A 63 -7.74 -7.53 -16.77
N VAL A 64 -6.85 -8.39 -16.28
CA VAL A 64 -5.40 -8.14 -16.30
C VAL A 64 -4.89 -8.06 -17.74
N TYR A 65 -5.26 -9.02 -18.59
CA TYR A 65 -4.85 -9.05 -20.01
C TYR A 65 -5.43 -7.88 -20.80
N ASP A 66 -6.70 -7.53 -20.60
CA ASP A 66 -7.32 -6.36 -21.22
C ASP A 66 -6.57 -5.07 -20.87
N TYR A 67 -6.18 -4.92 -19.59
CA TYR A 67 -5.38 -3.78 -19.15
C TYR A 67 -4.01 -3.74 -19.84
N LEU A 68 -3.29 -4.87 -19.91
CA LEU A 68 -1.98 -4.95 -20.55
C LEU A 68 -2.07 -4.68 -22.05
N GLU A 69 -3.11 -5.16 -22.73
CA GLU A 69 -3.36 -4.90 -24.13
C GLU A 69 -3.60 -3.40 -24.38
N SER A 70 -4.41 -2.76 -23.53
CA SER A 70 -4.64 -1.31 -23.59
C SER A 70 -3.40 -0.47 -23.41
N ALA A 71 -2.39 -0.98 -22.68
CA ALA A 71 -1.10 -0.32 -22.46
C ALA A 71 -0.13 -0.47 -23.66
N GLY A 72 -0.46 -1.31 -24.64
CA GLY A 72 0.28 -1.49 -25.88
C GLY A 72 1.60 -2.26 -25.75
N SER A 73 2.45 -2.15 -26.77
CA SER A 73 3.68 -2.95 -26.91
C SER A 73 4.70 -2.80 -25.77
N ARG A 74 4.59 -1.76 -24.96
CA ARG A 74 5.50 -1.51 -23.82
C ARG A 74 5.41 -2.57 -22.73
N LEU A 75 4.30 -3.30 -22.64
CA LEU A 75 4.03 -4.34 -21.64
C LEU A 75 3.89 -5.74 -22.27
N GLU A 76 4.27 -5.90 -23.53
CA GLU A 76 4.16 -7.18 -24.24
C GLU A 76 4.99 -8.29 -23.58
N ALA A 77 6.21 -7.95 -23.13
CA ALA A 77 7.05 -8.89 -22.39
C ALA A 77 6.42 -9.32 -21.05
N LEU A 78 5.78 -8.39 -20.32
CA LEU A 78 5.05 -8.72 -19.10
C LEU A 78 3.86 -9.63 -19.41
N ARG A 79 3.13 -9.35 -20.49
CA ARG A 79 2.01 -10.20 -20.93
C ARG A 79 2.48 -11.63 -21.21
N ALA A 80 3.56 -11.79 -21.98
CA ALA A 80 4.14 -13.11 -22.29
C ALA A 80 4.60 -13.84 -20.99
N ALA A 81 5.25 -13.14 -20.08
CA ALA A 81 5.69 -13.71 -18.81
C ALA A 81 4.51 -14.19 -17.93
N LEU A 82 3.39 -13.47 -17.94
CA LEU A 82 2.18 -13.86 -17.22
C LEU A 82 1.53 -15.13 -17.81
N GLU A 83 1.68 -15.41 -19.11
CA GLU A 83 1.13 -16.62 -19.72
C GLU A 83 1.86 -17.88 -19.21
N GLU A 84 3.13 -17.77 -18.82
CA GLU A 84 3.97 -18.88 -18.39
C GLU A 84 4.10 -19.02 -16.87
N ASP A 85 3.69 -17.99 -16.08
CA ASP A 85 4.01 -17.90 -14.67
C ASP A 85 2.78 -17.63 -13.79
N GLU A 86 2.24 -18.70 -13.17
CA GLU A 86 1.09 -18.63 -12.26
C GLU A 86 1.36 -17.74 -11.02
N GLY A 87 2.61 -17.66 -10.56
CA GLY A 87 2.97 -16.81 -9.44
C GLY A 87 2.87 -15.32 -9.80
N LEU A 88 3.29 -14.93 -11.01
CA LEU A 88 3.10 -13.58 -11.53
C LEU A 88 1.62 -13.29 -11.75
N GLN A 89 0.82 -14.24 -12.27
CA GLN A 89 -0.63 -14.10 -12.39
C GLN A 89 -1.27 -13.79 -11.04
N THR A 90 -0.92 -14.54 -10.00
CA THR A 90 -1.44 -14.32 -8.65
C THR A 90 -1.11 -12.91 -8.13
N LEU A 91 0.09 -12.43 -8.36
CA LEU A 91 0.49 -11.07 -7.97
C LEU A 91 -0.23 -9.99 -8.78
N ALA A 92 -0.49 -10.23 -10.06
CA ALA A 92 -1.15 -9.29 -10.96
C ALA A 92 -2.65 -9.08 -10.64
N GLN A 93 -3.28 -9.98 -9.88
CA GLN A 93 -4.69 -9.88 -9.53
C GLN A 93 -5.03 -8.71 -8.58
N THR A 94 -4.04 -8.02 -8.03
CA THR A 94 -4.30 -6.79 -7.27
C THR A 94 -3.96 -5.55 -8.09
N PRO A 95 -4.84 -4.52 -8.15
CA PRO A 95 -4.59 -3.31 -8.94
C PRO A 95 -3.26 -2.63 -8.59
N LEU A 96 -2.92 -2.59 -7.30
CA LEU A 96 -1.65 -2.02 -6.85
C LEU A 96 -0.45 -2.77 -7.42
N THR A 97 -0.43 -4.09 -7.30
CA THR A 97 0.70 -4.89 -7.77
C THR A 97 0.80 -4.87 -9.29
N LEU A 98 -0.34 -4.92 -10.00
CA LEU A 98 -0.37 -4.78 -11.45
C LEU A 98 0.19 -3.43 -11.91
N GLY A 99 -0.17 -2.33 -11.23
CA GLY A 99 0.40 -1.02 -11.50
C GLY A 99 1.91 -0.96 -11.24
N ILE A 100 2.40 -1.58 -10.17
CA ILE A 100 3.84 -1.69 -9.89
C ILE A 100 4.55 -2.52 -10.95
N MET A 101 3.97 -3.67 -11.36
CA MET A 101 4.50 -4.51 -12.45
C MET A 101 4.61 -3.72 -13.75
N SER A 102 3.57 -2.96 -14.10
CA SER A 102 3.57 -2.14 -15.31
C SER A 102 4.68 -1.11 -15.30
N LEU A 103 4.98 -0.52 -14.16
CA LEU A 103 6.09 0.43 -14.03
C LEU A 103 7.45 -0.25 -13.94
N ALA A 104 7.54 -1.39 -13.26
CA ALA A 104 8.79 -2.12 -13.05
C ALA A 104 9.28 -2.81 -14.33
N TYR A 105 8.36 -3.36 -15.12
CA TYR A 105 8.68 -4.24 -16.24
C TYR A 105 8.46 -3.62 -17.62
N GLN A 106 8.02 -2.36 -17.67
CA GLN A 106 7.85 -1.61 -18.90
C GLN A 106 9.15 -1.59 -19.74
N ASP A 107 9.04 -1.88 -21.04
CA ASP A 107 10.16 -1.90 -22.00
C ASP A 107 11.30 -2.87 -21.59
N MET A 108 11.04 -3.88 -20.75
CA MET A 108 12.01 -4.93 -20.41
C MET A 108 11.84 -6.14 -21.32
N PRO A 109 12.94 -6.88 -21.64
CA PRO A 109 12.84 -8.11 -22.40
C PRO A 109 12.21 -9.24 -21.55
N ALA A 110 11.48 -10.15 -22.20
CA ALA A 110 10.76 -11.23 -21.50
C ALA A 110 11.70 -12.15 -20.71
N GLU A 111 12.90 -12.40 -21.22
CA GLU A 111 13.91 -13.23 -20.56
C GLU A 111 14.33 -12.70 -19.17
N SER A 112 14.20 -11.39 -18.96
CA SER A 112 14.49 -10.77 -17.65
C SER A 112 13.37 -10.96 -16.64
N LEU A 113 12.18 -11.36 -17.07
CA LEU A 113 10.99 -11.53 -16.23
C LEU A 113 10.79 -13.01 -15.82
N THR A 114 11.18 -13.93 -16.68
CA THR A 114 11.06 -15.39 -16.50
C THR A 114 12.33 -16.04 -15.98
N GLY A 115 13.36 -15.24 -15.61
CA GLY A 115 14.63 -15.71 -15.10
C GLY A 115 14.49 -16.56 -13.84
N GLU A 116 15.25 -17.63 -13.81
CA GLU A 116 15.42 -18.70 -12.84
C GLU A 116 14.74 -18.55 -11.48
N SER A 117 13.80 -19.49 -11.23
CA SER A 117 13.58 -20.06 -9.89
C SER A 117 13.24 -19.08 -8.77
N TYR A 118 12.24 -18.25 -8.97
CA TYR A 118 11.56 -17.74 -7.79
C TYR A 118 10.73 -18.87 -7.19
N ASN A 119 11.28 -19.59 -6.22
CA ASN A 119 10.67 -20.75 -5.59
C ASN A 119 9.45 -20.40 -4.72
N SER A 120 9.09 -19.13 -4.59
CA SER A 120 7.94 -18.67 -3.81
C SER A 120 7.36 -17.34 -4.34
N ILE A 121 6.09 -17.10 -4.02
CA ILE A 121 5.41 -15.83 -4.31
C ILE A 121 6.12 -14.66 -3.61
N GLU A 122 6.64 -14.88 -2.40
CA GLU A 122 7.39 -13.87 -1.65
C GLU A 122 8.68 -13.47 -2.36
N ALA A 123 9.42 -14.42 -2.90
CA ALA A 123 10.65 -14.14 -3.66
C ALA A 123 10.34 -13.33 -4.93
N ARG A 124 9.26 -13.67 -5.66
CA ARG A 124 8.79 -12.91 -6.83
C ARG A 124 8.40 -11.50 -6.44
N ARG A 125 7.67 -11.38 -5.33
CA ARG A 125 7.23 -10.08 -4.80
C ARG A 125 8.41 -9.20 -4.43
N THR A 126 9.42 -9.76 -3.77
CA THR A 126 10.65 -9.05 -3.41
C THR A 126 11.36 -8.55 -4.66
N HIS A 127 11.58 -9.43 -5.65
CA HIS A 127 12.20 -9.05 -6.91
C HIS A 127 11.43 -7.95 -7.65
N LEU A 128 10.11 -8.03 -7.69
CA LEU A 128 9.26 -7.00 -8.29
C LEU A 128 9.49 -5.64 -7.63
N PHE A 129 9.48 -5.58 -6.30
CA PHE A 129 9.69 -4.32 -5.58
C PHE A 129 11.11 -3.80 -5.73
N GLU A 130 12.14 -4.66 -5.73
CA GLU A 130 13.53 -4.27 -5.99
C GLU A 130 13.70 -3.68 -7.40
N THR A 131 13.12 -4.33 -8.40
CA THR A 131 13.12 -3.84 -9.79
C THR A 131 12.40 -2.49 -9.90
N TYR A 132 11.24 -2.37 -9.26
CA TYR A 132 10.48 -1.12 -9.21
C TYR A 132 11.28 0.01 -8.57
N LEU A 133 11.88 -0.21 -7.39
CA LEU A 133 12.70 0.79 -6.69
C LEU A 133 13.90 1.21 -7.53
N GLY A 134 14.62 0.25 -8.11
CA GLY A 134 15.76 0.54 -8.98
C GLY A 134 15.37 1.41 -10.18
N ARG A 135 14.18 1.20 -10.77
CA ARG A 135 13.67 2.07 -11.84
C ARG A 135 13.26 3.45 -11.35
N MET A 136 12.62 3.52 -10.20
CA MET A 136 12.20 4.81 -9.63
C MET A 136 13.41 5.69 -9.30
N PHE A 137 14.47 5.12 -8.77
CA PHE A 137 15.72 5.86 -8.52
C PHE A 137 16.39 6.34 -9.82
N LYS A 138 16.38 5.51 -10.89
CA LYS A 138 16.93 5.90 -12.20
C LYS A 138 16.07 6.97 -12.90
N ARG A 139 14.74 6.93 -12.74
CA ARG A 139 13.80 7.85 -13.40
C ARG A 139 13.99 9.30 -12.97
N LYS A 140 14.40 9.55 -11.74
CA LYS A 140 14.66 10.91 -11.21
C LYS A 140 15.89 11.58 -11.80
N GLY A 141 16.63 10.93 -12.70
CA GLY A 141 17.82 11.48 -13.34
C GLY A 141 19.01 11.61 -12.39
N GLN A 142 20.21 11.76 -12.97
CA GLN A 142 21.45 12.04 -12.24
C GLN A 142 21.61 13.54 -11.90
N GLY A 143 20.51 14.27 -11.73
CA GLY A 143 20.56 15.63 -11.17
C GLY A 143 21.07 15.62 -9.74
N ASP A 144 21.43 16.78 -9.23
CA ASP A 144 21.94 17.00 -7.86
C ASP A 144 21.03 16.33 -6.82
N LYS A 145 21.24 15.03 -6.55
CA LYS A 145 20.51 14.30 -5.53
C LYS A 145 21.11 14.70 -4.18
N PRO A 146 20.33 15.29 -3.26
CA PRO A 146 20.85 15.67 -1.95
C PRO A 146 21.28 14.47 -1.08
N CYS A 147 20.85 13.26 -1.44
CA CYS A 147 21.11 12.02 -0.71
C CYS A 147 21.37 10.86 -1.67
N SER A 148 22.13 9.86 -1.22
CA SER A 148 22.34 8.63 -1.99
C SER A 148 21.06 7.78 -2.05
N ASP A 149 20.98 6.87 -3.01
CA ASP A 149 19.83 5.97 -3.17
C ASP A 149 19.69 5.05 -1.93
N GLU A 150 20.82 4.58 -1.37
CA GLU A 150 20.84 3.75 -0.16
C GLU A 150 20.34 4.53 1.08
N GLN A 151 20.71 5.80 1.21
CA GLN A 151 20.20 6.64 2.29
C GLN A 151 18.70 6.88 2.16
N THR A 152 18.23 7.11 0.93
CA THR A 152 16.82 7.31 0.64
C THR A 152 16.01 6.06 0.96
N GLU A 153 16.51 4.88 0.58
CA GLU A 153 15.87 3.59 0.89
C GLU A 153 15.82 3.34 2.39
N ALA A 154 16.92 3.58 3.10
CA ALA A 154 16.98 3.43 4.55
C ALA A 154 15.96 4.34 5.27
N TRP A 155 15.80 5.59 4.84
CA TRP A 155 14.85 6.52 5.41
C TRP A 155 13.40 6.15 5.08
N LEU A 156 13.12 5.72 3.84
CA LEU A 156 11.78 5.25 3.46
C LEU A 156 11.40 3.99 4.23
N SER A 157 12.34 3.06 4.43
CA SER A 157 12.12 1.86 5.22
C SER A 157 11.83 2.20 6.68
N TRP A 158 12.60 3.12 7.28
CA TRP A 158 12.35 3.60 8.64
C TRP A 158 10.96 4.26 8.75
N LEU A 159 10.62 5.11 7.79
CA LEU A 159 9.33 5.79 7.74
C LEU A 159 8.17 4.78 7.63
N ALA A 160 8.27 3.83 6.71
CA ALA A 160 7.26 2.79 6.51
C ALA A 160 7.05 1.92 7.77
N GLN A 161 8.15 1.55 8.46
CA GLN A 161 8.07 0.83 9.73
C GLN A 161 7.38 1.66 10.81
N GLY A 162 7.68 2.94 10.89
CA GLY A 162 7.03 3.87 11.81
C GLY A 162 5.53 3.99 11.53
N MET A 163 5.15 4.21 10.28
CA MET A 163 3.74 4.27 9.85
C MET A 163 2.99 2.98 10.19
N LYS A 164 3.58 1.82 9.88
CA LYS A 164 3.01 0.52 10.21
C LYS A 164 2.79 0.34 11.71
N LYS A 165 3.77 0.73 12.54
CA LYS A 165 3.70 0.65 14.00
C LYS A 165 2.58 1.53 14.58
N HIS A 166 2.34 2.69 13.95
CA HIS A 166 1.33 3.67 14.39
C HIS A 166 0.00 3.54 13.62
N ASN A 167 -0.15 2.48 12.80
CA ASN A 167 -1.35 2.22 11.99
C ASN A 167 -1.75 3.41 11.11
N GLN A 168 -0.76 4.06 10.50
CA GLN A 168 -0.95 5.20 9.59
C GLN A 168 -0.77 4.75 8.15
N SER A 169 -1.72 5.08 7.28
CA SER A 169 -1.63 4.85 5.82
C SER A 169 -1.16 6.09 5.06
N VAL A 170 -1.34 7.28 5.65
CA VAL A 170 -0.86 8.55 5.10
C VAL A 170 0.16 9.15 6.06
N PHE A 171 1.34 9.51 5.52
CA PHE A 171 2.35 10.23 6.29
C PHE A 171 2.00 11.71 6.38
N LEU A 172 1.77 12.18 7.60
CA LEU A 172 1.57 13.59 7.93
C LEU A 172 2.69 14.05 8.87
N ILE A 173 3.39 15.08 8.45
CA ILE A 173 4.56 15.61 9.21
C ILE A 173 4.15 16.06 10.62
N GLU A 174 2.92 16.58 10.76
CA GLU A 174 2.33 17.04 12.01
C GLU A 174 2.11 15.90 13.02
N GLN A 175 2.04 14.66 12.52
CA GLN A 175 1.86 13.46 13.33
C GLN A 175 3.17 12.79 13.75
N LEU A 176 4.32 13.36 13.34
CA LEU A 176 5.61 12.93 13.84
C LEU A 176 5.74 13.27 15.32
N GLN A 177 5.70 12.25 16.15
CA GLN A 177 5.83 12.36 17.59
C GLN A 177 7.20 11.85 18.07
N PRO A 178 7.71 12.30 19.23
CA PRO A 178 8.95 11.77 19.80
C PRO A 178 8.97 10.24 19.97
N SER A 179 7.81 9.60 20.00
CA SER A 179 7.66 8.13 20.02
C SER A 179 8.18 7.44 18.76
N TRP A 180 8.38 8.16 17.65
CA TRP A 180 8.99 7.65 16.43
C TRP A 180 10.51 7.51 16.53
N LEU A 181 11.13 8.18 17.51
CA LEU A 181 12.56 8.08 17.73
C LEU A 181 12.91 6.66 18.23
N SER A 182 13.88 6.05 17.58
CA SER A 182 14.28 4.66 17.80
C SER A 182 14.96 4.40 19.15
N SER A 183 15.44 5.43 19.86
CA SER A 183 16.08 5.27 21.15
C SER A 183 15.48 6.15 22.24
N ARG A 184 15.39 5.61 23.45
CA ARG A 184 14.98 6.35 24.64
C ARG A 184 15.88 7.56 24.94
N GLY A 185 17.15 7.50 24.53
CA GLY A 185 18.09 8.60 24.67
C GLY A 185 17.67 9.82 23.84
N TRP A 186 17.41 9.61 22.56
CA TRP A 186 16.96 10.68 21.65
C TRP A 186 15.62 11.27 22.07
N THR A 187 14.68 10.45 22.54
CA THR A 187 13.40 10.93 23.08
C THR A 187 13.61 11.84 24.28
N ARG A 188 14.51 11.48 25.22
CA ARG A 188 14.84 12.33 26.38
C ARG A 188 15.50 13.64 25.97
N THR A 189 16.47 13.59 25.05
CA THR A 189 17.15 14.80 24.53
C THR A 189 16.13 15.73 23.87
N TYR A 190 15.22 15.21 23.08
CA TYR A 190 14.16 15.99 22.44
C TYR A 190 13.24 16.65 23.49
N VAL A 191 12.75 15.87 24.47
CA VAL A 191 11.84 16.38 25.52
C VAL A 191 12.54 17.43 26.40
N LEU A 192 13.82 17.24 26.72
CA LEU A 192 14.59 18.23 27.48
C LEU A 192 14.83 19.48 26.64
N GLY A 193 15.23 19.35 25.37
CA GLY A 193 15.47 20.47 24.49
C GLY A 193 14.22 21.29 24.18
N SER A 194 13.05 20.64 23.97
CA SER A 194 11.78 21.34 23.71
C SER A 194 11.18 22.08 24.92
N ARG A 195 11.68 21.83 26.13
CA ARG A 195 11.25 22.53 27.34
C ARG A 195 12.15 23.72 27.70
N LEU A 196 13.26 23.91 26.97
CA LEU A 196 14.22 24.99 27.17
C LEU A 196 14.02 26.15 26.19
N ILE A 197 13.06 26.01 25.27
CA ILE A 197 12.58 27.05 24.34
C ILE A 197 11.18 27.50 24.78
#